data_c34b9e6c2767190891d0ddfe3683ef4a
#
_entry.id   c34b9e6c2767190891d0ddfe3683ef4a
#
_cell.length_a   1.000
_cell.length_b   1.000
_cell.length_c   1.000
_cell.angle_alpha   90.00
_cell.angle_beta   90.00
_cell.angle_gamma   90.00
#
_symmetry.space_group_name_H-M   'P 1'
#
loop_
_entity.id
_entity.type
_entity.pdbx_description
1 polymer ?
#
loop_
_entity_poly.entity_id
_entity_poly.type
_entity_poly.pdbx_seq_one_letter_code
_entity_poly.pdbx_strand_id
1 'polypeptide(L)'
;MQRITSTTFRASGINLCLGLALAAACVFPDHVRAAGPAPIDLGSAAPFTVLATSTTTTTGGGVINGDVGLSPVGSQGIPAGQINGTIYNGGPIAAQAALDLNAAIIAASPAQLPGGINAGAELGGQTLVAGVYQSPSGAYGITSVDLTLKGGPNDVWVFQMASTLTVGVGRNVILTGGAQARNIFWQVGSSATLGTSSAFQGTIMAYASITMNASSTMNGRALVQTGAVTFNGTGGSLPMPAAPIFTVISGPVANSATVVLNTTPYFLLTLQTSPDLSSWTTIATNTPGTNNWAFTDTAPGTVVNRFYRAFITPY
;
A
#
# COMPACT_ATOMS: atom_id res chain seq x y z
N MET A 1 -11.74 -19.38 -3.87
CA MET A 1 -13.02 -19.92 -3.34
C MET A 1 -12.79 -21.39 -3.05
N GLN A 2 -12.65 -21.78 -1.80
CA GLN A 2 -12.36 -23.17 -1.42
C GLN A 2 -13.51 -23.71 -0.58
N ARG A 3 -14.12 -24.78 -1.06
CA ARG A 3 -15.24 -25.47 -0.41
C ARG A 3 -14.70 -26.64 0.41
N ILE A 4 -15.01 -26.69 1.69
CA ILE A 4 -14.70 -27.85 2.55
C ILE A 4 -15.94 -28.72 2.62
N THR A 5 -15.88 -29.92 2.00
CA THR A 5 -16.88 -30.97 2.16
C THR A 5 -16.36 -31.99 3.18
N SER A 6 -17.13 -32.21 4.24
CA SER A 6 -16.87 -33.28 5.20
C SER A 6 -17.21 -34.63 4.60
N THR A 7 -16.23 -35.51 4.47
CA THR A 7 -16.44 -36.92 4.05
C THR A 7 -16.46 -37.81 5.29
N THR A 8 -17.63 -38.35 5.57
CA THR A 8 -17.81 -39.45 6.56
C THR A 8 -17.35 -40.77 5.95
N PHE A 9 -16.30 -41.38 6.52
CA PHE A 9 -15.90 -42.73 6.15
C PHE A 9 -16.82 -43.76 6.85
N ARG A 10 -17.55 -44.53 6.05
CA ARG A 10 -18.06 -45.84 6.44
C ARG A 10 -17.24 -46.93 5.72
N ALA A 11 -16.60 -47.77 6.46
CA ALA A 11 -15.94 -48.95 5.95
C ALA A 11 -16.97 -50.05 5.67
N SER A 12 -17.01 -50.59 4.49
CA SER A 12 -17.35 -51.97 4.19
C SER A 12 -17.22 -52.30 2.70
N GLY A 13 -16.56 -53.42 2.38
CA GLY A 13 -16.73 -54.14 1.13
C GLY A 13 -15.67 -53.89 0.03
N ILE A 14 -14.77 -54.85 -0.07
CA ILE A 14 -13.80 -54.99 -1.17
C ILE A 14 -14.57 -55.26 -2.48
N ASN A 15 -14.38 -54.41 -3.51
CA ASN A 15 -14.55 -54.78 -4.90
C ASN A 15 -13.52 -54.04 -5.74
N LEU A 16 -12.67 -54.84 -6.38
CA LEU A 16 -11.61 -54.42 -7.29
C LEU A 16 -12.23 -53.92 -8.59
N CYS A 17 -12.26 -52.63 -8.81
CA CYS A 17 -12.51 -52.04 -10.12
C CYS A 17 -11.32 -51.14 -10.49
N LEU A 18 -10.68 -51.52 -11.57
CA LEU A 18 -9.60 -50.79 -12.23
C LEU A 18 -10.16 -49.43 -12.74
N GLY A 19 -10.03 -48.39 -11.93
CA GLY A 19 -10.46 -47.04 -12.24
C GLY A 19 -9.27 -46.20 -12.67
N LEU A 20 -9.31 -45.78 -13.93
CA LEU A 20 -8.38 -44.82 -14.55
C LEU A 20 -8.31 -43.56 -13.70
N ALA A 21 -7.21 -43.34 -12.99
CA ALA A 21 -6.95 -42.13 -12.22
C ALA A 21 -6.71 -40.98 -13.21
N LEU A 22 -7.74 -40.21 -13.50
CA LEU A 22 -7.60 -38.93 -14.18
C LEU A 22 -6.95 -37.94 -13.20
N ALA A 23 -5.64 -37.81 -13.28
CA ALA A 23 -4.92 -36.78 -12.55
C ALA A 23 -5.40 -35.42 -13.09
N ALA A 24 -6.37 -34.81 -12.42
CA ALA A 24 -6.66 -33.40 -12.60
C ALA A 24 -5.41 -32.63 -12.17
N ALA A 25 -4.58 -32.23 -13.11
CA ALA A 25 -3.54 -31.26 -12.88
C ALA A 25 -4.25 -29.96 -12.41
N CYS A 26 -4.26 -29.72 -11.11
CA CYS A 26 -4.54 -28.39 -10.60
C CYS A 26 -3.44 -27.50 -11.16
N VAL A 27 -3.72 -26.79 -12.23
CA VAL A 27 -2.92 -25.66 -12.67
C VAL A 27 -3.14 -24.61 -11.58
N PHE A 28 -2.29 -24.64 -10.56
CA PHE A 28 -2.18 -23.48 -9.68
C PHE A 28 -1.69 -22.35 -10.58
N PRO A 29 -2.37 -21.20 -10.61
CA PRO A 29 -1.83 -20.06 -11.32
C PRO A 29 -0.43 -19.84 -10.76
N ASP A 30 0.58 -19.81 -11.63
CA ASP A 30 1.92 -19.43 -11.26
C ASP A 30 1.79 -18.19 -10.37
N HIS A 31 2.28 -18.31 -9.14
CA HIS A 31 2.38 -17.15 -8.27
C HIS A 31 3.28 -16.18 -9.00
N VAL A 32 2.70 -15.13 -9.58
CA VAL A 32 3.47 -14.06 -10.23
C VAL A 32 4.38 -13.53 -9.14
N ARG A 33 5.64 -13.96 -9.18
CA ARG A 33 6.65 -13.44 -8.26
C ARG A 33 6.75 -11.95 -8.50
N ALA A 34 6.67 -11.18 -7.43
CA ALA A 34 6.96 -9.75 -7.50
C ALA A 34 8.37 -9.57 -8.07
N ALA A 35 8.50 -8.71 -9.07
CA ALA A 35 9.80 -8.25 -9.54
C ALA A 35 10.25 -7.04 -8.72
N GLY A 36 11.55 -6.83 -8.63
CA GLY A 36 12.14 -5.76 -7.82
C GLY A 36 12.38 -6.16 -6.36
N PRO A 37 12.68 -5.17 -5.50
CA PRO A 37 12.88 -5.38 -4.06
C PRO A 37 11.56 -5.71 -3.34
N ALA A 38 11.66 -6.07 -2.05
CA ALA A 38 10.47 -6.10 -1.20
C ALA A 38 9.88 -4.68 -1.05
N PRO A 39 8.55 -4.54 -0.88
CA PRO A 39 7.95 -3.24 -0.56
C PRO A 39 8.56 -2.64 0.70
N ILE A 40 8.72 -1.32 0.72
CA ILE A 40 9.19 -0.60 1.91
C ILE A 40 8.05 -0.57 2.94
N ASP A 41 8.33 -1.07 4.13
CA ASP A 41 7.38 -1.00 5.24
C ASP A 41 7.33 0.43 5.79
N LEU A 42 6.15 1.03 5.77
CA LEU A 42 5.89 2.39 6.28
C LEU A 42 5.44 2.39 7.74
N GLY A 43 5.21 1.21 8.34
CA GLY A 43 4.69 1.09 9.69
C GLY A 43 3.44 1.95 9.90
N SER A 44 3.37 2.64 11.02
CA SER A 44 2.26 3.53 11.37
C SER A 44 2.18 4.81 10.52
N ALA A 45 3.14 5.09 9.63
CA ALA A 45 3.04 6.15 8.62
C ALA A 45 2.16 5.75 7.42
N ALA A 46 1.81 4.48 7.27
CA ALA A 46 1.05 3.98 6.13
C ALA A 46 -0.33 4.63 5.91
N PRO A 47 -1.15 4.97 6.92
CA PRO A 47 -2.44 5.65 6.74
C PRO A 47 -2.33 7.15 6.44
N PHE A 48 -1.14 7.75 6.57
CA PHE A 48 -0.96 9.17 6.32
C PHE A 48 -0.78 9.46 4.83
N THR A 49 -1.64 10.28 4.26
CA THR A 49 -1.44 10.89 2.93
C THR A 49 -0.44 12.04 3.01
N VAL A 50 -0.45 12.77 4.12
CA VAL A 50 0.49 13.85 4.41
C VAL A 50 1.05 13.68 5.81
N LEU A 51 2.37 13.66 5.94
CA LEU A 51 3.07 13.70 7.23
C LEU A 51 4.21 14.71 7.15
N ALA A 52 4.23 15.67 8.06
CA ALA A 52 5.24 16.72 8.10
C ALA A 52 5.77 16.92 9.53
N THR A 53 6.88 17.63 9.64
CA THR A 53 7.50 17.91 10.94
C THR A 53 7.23 19.35 11.40
N SER A 54 7.19 20.30 10.49
CA SER A 54 7.05 21.72 10.86
C SER A 54 5.68 22.31 10.51
N THR A 55 5.23 22.17 9.28
CA THR A 55 3.96 22.76 8.84
C THR A 55 3.35 21.99 7.67
N THR A 56 2.02 22.03 7.59
CA THR A 56 1.26 21.70 6.41
C THR A 56 0.48 22.93 5.96
N THR A 57 0.55 23.27 4.69
CA THR A 57 -0.13 24.47 4.14
C THR A 57 -0.86 24.13 2.85
N THR A 58 -1.89 24.91 2.54
CA THR A 58 -2.54 24.90 1.23
C THR A 58 -2.99 26.31 0.84
N THR A 59 -2.95 26.60 -0.45
CA THR A 59 -3.65 27.73 -1.07
C THR A 59 -4.69 27.25 -2.09
N GLY A 60 -4.76 25.91 -2.27
CA GLY A 60 -5.68 25.26 -3.19
C GLY A 60 -6.95 24.75 -2.50
N GLY A 61 -7.92 24.31 -3.29
CA GLY A 61 -9.20 23.72 -2.83
C GLY A 61 -9.26 22.20 -2.93
N GLY A 62 -8.11 21.53 -3.04
CA GLY A 62 -8.05 20.08 -3.25
C GLY A 62 -8.43 19.28 -2.00
N VAL A 63 -8.79 18.00 -2.22
CA VAL A 63 -9.18 17.07 -1.17
C VAL A 63 -8.07 16.07 -0.91
N ILE A 64 -7.77 15.83 0.36
CA ILE A 64 -6.86 14.80 0.84
C ILE A 64 -7.69 13.62 1.36
N ASN A 65 -7.55 12.46 0.75
CA ASN A 65 -8.15 11.21 1.23
C ASN A 65 -7.08 10.41 1.99
N GLY A 66 -7.22 10.35 3.31
CA GLY A 66 -6.30 9.75 4.26
C GLY A 66 -5.88 10.73 5.37
N ASP A 67 -5.09 10.24 6.31
CA ASP A 67 -4.71 11.02 7.48
C ASP A 67 -3.68 12.12 7.16
N VAL A 68 -3.74 13.20 7.94
CA VAL A 68 -2.76 14.29 7.92
C VAL A 68 -2.09 14.39 9.27
N GLY A 69 -0.77 14.34 9.30
CA GLY A 69 0.02 14.33 10.53
C GLY A 69 1.09 15.41 10.59
N LEU A 70 1.34 15.88 11.81
CA LEU A 70 2.48 16.73 12.19
C LEU A 70 3.15 16.15 13.44
N SER A 71 4.47 15.98 13.41
CA SER A 71 5.24 15.55 14.57
C SER A 71 6.63 16.22 14.57
N PRO A 72 6.94 17.03 15.60
CA PRO A 72 6.11 17.42 16.76
C PRO A 72 4.90 18.25 16.38
N VAL A 73 4.17 18.81 17.38
CA VAL A 73 3.10 19.79 17.13
C VAL A 73 3.63 20.90 16.24
N GLY A 74 2.90 21.16 15.15
CA GLY A 74 3.29 22.14 14.14
C GLY A 74 2.12 23.00 13.68
N SER A 75 2.35 23.81 12.65
CA SER A 75 1.30 24.65 12.06
C SER A 75 0.52 23.84 11.02
N GLN A 76 -0.68 23.44 11.36
CA GLN A 76 -1.61 22.76 10.46
C GLN A 76 -2.48 23.82 9.75
N GLY A 77 -2.20 24.04 8.46
CA GLY A 77 -2.85 25.07 7.63
C GLY A 77 -3.74 24.54 6.52
N ILE A 78 -4.00 23.21 6.47
CA ILE A 78 -4.97 22.63 5.54
C ILE A 78 -6.34 22.58 6.22
N PRO A 79 -7.39 23.24 5.67
CA PRO A 79 -8.71 23.24 6.28
C PRO A 79 -9.24 21.81 6.50
N ALA A 80 -9.84 21.55 7.67
CA ALA A 80 -10.37 20.22 8.00
C ALA A 80 -11.40 19.71 6.97
N GLY A 81 -12.19 20.61 6.36
CA GLY A 81 -13.14 20.26 5.30
C GLY A 81 -12.51 19.79 3.98
N GLN A 82 -11.20 19.88 3.85
CA GLN A 82 -10.43 19.34 2.71
C GLN A 82 -9.79 17.98 3.03
N ILE A 83 -10.00 17.43 4.23
CA ILE A 83 -9.37 16.20 4.69
C ILE A 83 -10.44 15.15 4.97
N ASN A 84 -10.47 14.10 4.16
CA ASN A 84 -11.25 12.88 4.42
C ASN A 84 -10.35 11.89 5.16
N GLY A 85 -10.19 12.11 6.45
CA GLY A 85 -9.30 11.38 7.33
C GLY A 85 -9.18 12.07 8.68
N THR A 86 -8.23 11.64 9.49
CA THR A 86 -7.98 12.22 10.82
C THR A 86 -6.79 13.16 10.77
N ILE A 87 -6.88 14.27 11.51
CA ILE A 87 -5.77 15.21 11.70
C ILE A 87 -5.08 14.88 13.02
N TYR A 88 -3.80 14.52 12.95
CA TYR A 88 -2.93 14.27 14.11
C TYR A 88 -1.88 15.39 14.20
N ASN A 89 -2.17 16.44 14.96
CA ASN A 89 -1.20 17.51 15.21
C ASN A 89 -0.47 17.28 16.53
N GLY A 90 0.65 16.56 16.44
CA GLY A 90 1.39 16.05 17.60
C GLY A 90 0.76 14.77 18.18
N GLY A 91 1.20 14.42 19.39
CA GLY A 91 0.74 13.23 20.11
C GLY A 91 1.42 11.91 19.67
N PRO A 92 1.08 10.80 20.36
CA PRO A 92 1.82 9.54 20.19
C PRO A 92 1.67 8.90 18.81
N ILE A 93 0.52 9.07 18.15
CA ILE A 93 0.26 8.49 16.82
C ILE A 93 1.13 9.16 15.76
N ALA A 94 1.15 10.51 15.71
CA ALA A 94 2.00 11.22 14.77
C ALA A 94 3.50 11.05 15.10
N ALA A 95 3.85 10.96 16.38
CA ALA A 95 5.22 10.71 16.80
C ALA A 95 5.72 9.33 16.36
N GLN A 96 4.91 8.28 16.52
CA GLN A 96 5.28 6.95 16.06
C GLN A 96 5.36 6.91 14.53
N ALA A 97 4.42 7.55 13.82
CA ALA A 97 4.46 7.64 12.36
C ALA A 97 5.74 8.32 11.84
N ALA A 98 6.22 9.35 12.54
CA ALA A 98 7.50 10.00 12.19
C ALA A 98 8.72 9.09 12.43
N LEU A 99 8.70 8.28 13.49
CA LEU A 99 9.76 7.28 13.74
C LEU A 99 9.75 6.18 12.67
N ASP A 100 8.59 5.68 12.32
CA ASP A 100 8.44 4.65 11.29
C ASP A 100 8.81 5.19 9.89
N LEU A 101 8.47 6.45 9.59
CA LEU A 101 8.94 7.12 8.37
C LEU A 101 10.47 7.17 8.30
N ASN A 102 11.14 7.52 9.42
CA ASN A 102 12.60 7.51 9.46
C ASN A 102 13.16 6.11 9.18
N ALA A 103 12.57 5.08 9.77
CA ALA A 103 12.97 3.69 9.51
C ALA A 103 12.75 3.32 8.03
N ALA A 104 11.63 3.74 7.42
CA ALA A 104 11.33 3.50 6.00
C ALA A 104 12.32 4.23 5.06
N ILE A 105 12.71 5.47 5.36
CA ILE A 105 13.74 6.21 4.61
C ILE A 105 15.09 5.48 4.67
N ILE A 106 15.47 4.99 5.84
CA ILE A 106 16.70 4.19 6.00
C ILE A 106 16.61 2.89 5.20
N ALA A 107 15.49 2.16 5.30
CA ALA A 107 15.28 0.91 4.57
C ALA A 107 15.32 1.11 3.05
N ALA A 108 14.83 2.24 2.54
CA ALA A 108 14.86 2.60 1.12
C ALA A 108 16.21 3.16 0.64
N SER A 109 17.15 3.42 1.54
CA SER A 109 18.43 4.06 1.21
C SER A 109 19.40 3.13 0.48
N PRO A 110 20.39 3.66 -0.26
CA PRO A 110 21.43 2.85 -0.93
C PRO A 110 22.24 1.96 0.03
N ALA A 111 22.29 2.30 1.30
CA ALA A 111 22.98 1.49 2.31
C ALA A 111 22.26 0.18 2.61
N GLN A 112 20.93 0.16 2.55
CA GLN A 112 20.09 -1.01 2.81
C GLN A 112 19.64 -1.72 1.51
N LEU A 113 19.50 -0.97 0.42
CA LEU A 113 19.18 -1.47 -0.91
C LEU A 113 20.26 -1.06 -1.91
N PRO A 114 21.44 -1.71 -1.87
CA PRO A 114 22.53 -1.39 -2.78
C PRO A 114 22.28 -1.89 -4.20
N GLY A 115 23.11 -1.45 -5.15
CA GLY A 115 23.08 -1.92 -6.52
C GLY A 115 22.00 -1.29 -7.39
N GLY A 116 21.59 -0.06 -7.06
CA GLY A 116 20.60 0.68 -7.85
C GLY A 116 21.02 0.86 -9.32
N ILE A 117 20.05 0.65 -10.20
CA ILE A 117 20.20 0.82 -11.66
C ILE A 117 20.35 2.31 -11.96
N ASN A 118 21.33 2.67 -12.75
CA ASN A 118 21.47 4.04 -13.25
C ASN A 118 20.54 4.25 -14.46
N ALA A 119 19.45 4.98 -14.23
CA ALA A 119 18.50 5.37 -15.27
C ALA A 119 18.75 6.80 -15.81
N GLY A 120 19.92 7.40 -15.52
CA GLY A 120 20.17 8.82 -15.80
C GLY A 120 19.51 9.73 -14.77
N ALA A 121 19.65 11.04 -14.96
CA ALA A 121 19.02 12.03 -14.07
C ALA A 121 17.61 12.43 -14.53
N GLU A 122 17.31 12.32 -15.81
CA GLU A 122 15.98 12.55 -16.40
C GLU A 122 15.28 11.21 -16.63
N LEU A 123 14.17 11.02 -15.95
CA LEU A 123 13.34 9.80 -16.06
C LEU A 123 12.23 9.97 -17.12
N GLY A 124 11.93 11.19 -17.52
CA GLY A 124 10.92 11.47 -18.54
C GLY A 124 11.25 10.78 -19.86
N GLY A 125 10.24 10.18 -20.49
CA GLY A 125 10.36 9.41 -21.73
C GLY A 125 10.82 7.96 -21.56
N GLN A 126 11.15 7.55 -20.34
CA GLN A 126 11.57 6.18 -20.06
C GLN A 126 10.39 5.26 -19.75
N THR A 127 10.56 3.98 -20.03
CA THR A 127 9.70 2.89 -19.54
C THR A 127 10.55 1.99 -18.66
N LEU A 128 10.30 2.04 -17.35
CA LEU A 128 11.09 1.34 -16.35
C LEU A 128 10.32 0.14 -15.79
N VAL A 129 11.01 -1.00 -15.72
CA VAL A 129 10.51 -2.20 -15.04
C VAL A 129 10.78 -2.11 -13.54
N ALA A 130 10.20 -3.03 -12.76
CA ALA A 130 10.44 -3.08 -11.31
C ALA A 130 11.92 -3.21 -10.97
N GLY A 131 12.34 -2.53 -9.91
CA GLY A 131 13.74 -2.51 -9.49
C GLY A 131 14.08 -1.36 -8.55
N VAL A 132 15.36 -1.31 -8.17
CA VAL A 132 15.95 -0.19 -7.44
C VAL A 132 16.69 0.69 -8.42
N TYR A 133 16.43 1.98 -8.40
CA TYR A 133 17.03 2.98 -9.29
C TYR A 133 17.75 4.03 -8.47
N GLN A 134 19.03 4.25 -8.74
CA GLN A 134 19.85 5.24 -8.04
C GLN A 134 20.27 6.36 -9.00
N SER A 135 20.02 7.61 -8.59
CA SER A 135 20.39 8.77 -9.38
C SER A 135 21.91 8.97 -9.38
N PRO A 136 22.54 9.06 -10.57
CA PRO A 136 23.97 9.29 -10.68
C PRO A 136 24.38 10.72 -10.31
N SER A 137 23.47 11.68 -10.47
CA SER A 137 23.71 13.10 -10.14
C SER A 137 23.20 13.50 -8.76
N GLY A 138 22.55 12.56 -8.04
CA GLY A 138 21.88 12.82 -6.77
C GLY A 138 20.47 13.39 -6.91
N ALA A 139 19.99 13.78 -8.09
CA ALA A 139 18.64 14.27 -8.33
C ALA A 139 17.95 13.50 -9.44
N TYR A 140 16.62 13.43 -9.40
CA TYR A 140 15.79 12.94 -10.49
C TYR A 140 14.84 14.02 -11.00
N GLY A 141 14.68 14.05 -12.34
CA GLY A 141 13.68 14.85 -13.05
C GLY A 141 12.70 13.97 -13.83
N ILE A 142 11.45 14.40 -13.90
CA ILE A 142 10.45 13.99 -14.87
C ILE A 142 9.96 15.28 -15.53
N THR A 143 10.80 15.87 -16.39
CA THR A 143 10.62 17.26 -16.81
C THR A 143 10.33 17.41 -18.31
N SER A 144 10.86 16.51 -19.13
CA SER A 144 10.72 16.57 -20.58
C SER A 144 9.42 15.93 -21.07
N VAL A 145 9.18 14.69 -20.70
CA VAL A 145 8.01 13.86 -21.05
C VAL A 145 7.59 13.03 -19.83
N ASP A 146 6.50 12.28 -19.95
CA ASP A 146 6.00 11.44 -18.86
C ASP A 146 6.92 10.23 -18.61
N LEU A 147 6.95 9.74 -17.37
CA LEU A 147 7.61 8.49 -16.98
C LEU A 147 6.59 7.35 -17.03
N THR A 148 6.95 6.21 -17.63
CA THR A 148 6.14 4.99 -17.59
C THR A 148 6.78 3.94 -16.70
N LEU A 149 6.01 3.41 -15.74
CA LEU A 149 6.40 2.25 -14.92
C LEU A 149 5.59 1.04 -15.37
N LYS A 150 6.28 0.00 -15.88
CA LYS A 150 5.66 -1.18 -16.47
C LYS A 150 5.95 -2.42 -15.64
N GLY A 151 4.89 -3.04 -15.10
CA GLY A 151 5.03 -4.27 -14.31
C GLY A 151 3.69 -4.80 -13.83
N GLY A 152 3.75 -5.90 -13.09
CA GLY A 152 2.59 -6.55 -12.49
C GLY A 152 2.12 -5.89 -11.19
N PRO A 153 1.02 -6.40 -10.59
CA PRO A 153 0.40 -5.78 -9.42
C PRO A 153 1.22 -5.88 -8.13
N ASN A 154 2.22 -6.75 -8.10
CA ASN A 154 3.10 -6.95 -6.94
C ASN A 154 4.52 -6.46 -7.18
N ASP A 155 4.81 -5.93 -8.36
CA ASP A 155 6.13 -5.42 -8.72
C ASP A 155 6.43 -4.12 -7.97
N VAL A 156 7.70 -3.95 -7.57
CA VAL A 156 8.13 -2.86 -6.69
C VAL A 156 9.21 -2.00 -7.35
N TRP A 157 9.07 -0.69 -7.23
CA TRP A 157 10.05 0.31 -7.67
C TRP A 157 10.51 1.14 -6.47
N VAL A 158 11.83 1.28 -6.32
CA VAL A 158 12.44 2.19 -5.34
C VAL A 158 13.40 3.13 -6.07
N PHE A 159 13.13 4.42 -5.99
CA PHE A 159 13.97 5.47 -6.56
C PHE A 159 14.76 6.14 -5.44
N GLN A 160 16.08 6.10 -5.54
CA GLN A 160 17.02 6.62 -4.55
C GLN A 160 17.72 7.86 -5.10
N MET A 161 17.62 8.97 -4.38
CA MET A 161 18.30 10.21 -4.75
C MET A 161 18.82 10.97 -3.53
N ALA A 162 20.06 11.40 -3.60
CA ALA A 162 20.71 12.13 -2.51
C ALA A 162 20.24 13.59 -2.38
N SER A 163 19.54 14.12 -3.39
CA SER A 163 19.07 15.51 -3.45
C SER A 163 17.58 15.57 -3.81
N THR A 164 17.21 16.14 -4.93
CA THR A 164 15.85 16.56 -5.24
C THR A 164 15.12 15.65 -6.23
N LEU A 165 13.78 15.63 -6.11
CA LEU A 165 12.86 15.15 -7.11
C LEU A 165 12.10 16.35 -7.73
N THR A 166 12.15 16.49 -9.05
CA THR A 166 11.39 17.52 -9.75
C THR A 166 10.49 16.91 -10.81
N VAL A 167 9.19 17.11 -10.67
CA VAL A 167 8.19 16.79 -11.70
C VAL A 167 7.79 18.06 -12.40
N GLY A 168 7.93 18.10 -13.72
CA GLY A 168 7.62 19.27 -14.53
C GLY A 168 6.13 19.54 -14.65
N VAL A 169 5.80 20.70 -15.19
CA VAL A 169 4.41 21.12 -15.46
C VAL A 169 3.74 20.13 -16.42
N GLY A 170 2.58 19.60 -16.04
CA GLY A 170 1.81 18.64 -16.84
C GLY A 170 2.49 17.28 -17.03
N ARG A 171 3.53 16.95 -16.26
CA ARG A 171 4.22 15.66 -16.38
C ARG A 171 3.60 14.62 -15.44
N ASN A 172 3.58 13.37 -15.91
CA ASN A 172 2.87 12.29 -15.25
C ASN A 172 3.77 11.08 -14.99
N VAL A 173 3.48 10.36 -13.94
CA VAL A 173 3.94 8.97 -13.75
C VAL A 173 2.82 8.04 -14.19
N ILE A 174 3.04 7.30 -15.25
CA ILE A 174 2.05 6.42 -15.89
C ILE A 174 2.32 4.99 -15.46
N LEU A 175 1.28 4.28 -15.00
CA LEU A 175 1.37 2.87 -14.60
C LEU A 175 0.78 1.98 -15.67
N THR A 176 1.50 0.90 -16.05
CA THR A 176 1.06 -0.05 -17.07
C THR A 176 1.33 -1.50 -16.63
N GLY A 177 0.63 -2.46 -17.26
CA GLY A 177 0.80 -3.89 -16.99
C GLY A 177 0.21 -4.37 -15.66
N GLY A 178 -0.45 -3.49 -14.91
CA GLY A 178 -0.98 -3.80 -13.58
C GLY A 178 -0.17 -3.20 -12.43
N ALA A 179 0.89 -2.43 -12.72
CA ALA A 179 1.69 -1.72 -11.72
C ALA A 179 0.81 -0.90 -10.77
N GLN A 180 1.16 -0.89 -9.48
CA GLN A 180 0.35 -0.27 -8.44
C GLN A 180 1.12 0.84 -7.73
N ALA A 181 0.48 1.99 -7.51
CA ALA A 181 1.08 3.14 -6.83
C ALA A 181 1.58 2.82 -5.41
N ARG A 182 0.94 1.88 -4.71
CA ARG A 182 1.36 1.44 -3.36
C ARG A 182 2.75 0.79 -3.32
N ASN A 183 3.25 0.33 -4.45
CA ASN A 183 4.53 -0.37 -4.60
C ASN A 183 5.64 0.53 -5.17
N ILE A 184 5.42 1.83 -5.23
CA ILE A 184 6.38 2.80 -5.77
C ILE A 184 6.84 3.73 -4.65
N PHE A 185 8.15 3.75 -4.42
CA PHE A 185 8.77 4.49 -3.33
C PHE A 185 9.87 5.42 -3.86
N TRP A 186 9.79 6.69 -3.46
CA TRP A 186 10.74 7.73 -3.83
C TRP A 186 11.47 8.22 -2.57
N GLN A 187 12.68 7.71 -2.37
CA GLN A 187 13.57 8.17 -1.30
C GLN A 187 14.31 9.41 -1.78
N VAL A 188 13.97 10.57 -1.20
CA VAL A 188 14.44 11.89 -1.63
C VAL A 188 15.28 12.51 -0.53
N GLY A 189 16.58 12.67 -0.77
CA GLY A 189 17.53 13.16 0.23
C GLY A 189 17.40 14.64 0.57
N SER A 190 16.57 15.40 -0.17
CA SER A 190 16.26 16.81 0.12
C SER A 190 14.75 17.05 -0.10
N SER A 191 14.37 17.76 -1.14
CA SER A 191 12.98 18.19 -1.38
C SER A 191 12.39 17.62 -2.67
N ALA A 192 11.08 17.46 -2.71
CA ALA A 192 10.34 17.12 -3.90
C ALA A 192 9.40 18.24 -4.32
N THR A 193 9.32 18.46 -5.64
CA THR A 193 8.38 19.44 -6.25
C THR A 193 7.57 18.75 -7.33
N LEU A 194 6.25 18.74 -7.16
CA LEU A 194 5.30 18.32 -8.18
C LEU A 194 4.79 19.55 -8.94
N GLY A 195 5.07 19.61 -10.22
CA GLY A 195 4.73 20.74 -11.08
C GLY A 195 3.22 20.89 -11.24
N THR A 196 2.80 22.08 -11.63
CA THR A 196 1.39 22.40 -11.92
C THR A 196 0.79 21.40 -12.89
N SER A 197 -0.42 20.91 -12.59
CA SER A 197 -1.17 19.94 -13.42
C SER A 197 -0.45 18.60 -13.66
N SER A 198 0.49 18.22 -12.79
CA SER A 198 1.12 16.91 -12.85
C SER A 198 0.26 15.83 -12.18
N ALA A 199 0.38 14.58 -12.63
CA ALA A 199 -0.24 13.43 -11.98
C ALA A 199 0.83 12.44 -11.50
N PHE A 200 0.99 12.35 -10.18
CA PHE A 200 2.06 11.60 -9.55
C PHE A 200 1.57 10.30 -8.94
N GLN A 201 2.44 9.28 -8.96
CA GLN A 201 2.15 7.96 -8.40
C GLN A 201 3.25 7.53 -7.43
N GLY A 202 2.84 7.02 -6.27
CA GLY A 202 3.74 6.44 -5.28
C GLY A 202 3.99 7.30 -4.06
N THR A 203 4.74 6.74 -3.12
CA THR A 203 5.06 7.36 -1.83
C THR A 203 6.35 8.14 -1.93
N ILE A 204 6.29 9.46 -1.70
CA ILE A 204 7.46 10.32 -1.55
C ILE A 204 7.86 10.34 -0.06
N MET A 205 9.09 9.95 0.23
CA MET A 205 9.73 10.04 1.54
C MET A 205 10.88 11.04 1.43
N ALA A 206 10.60 12.29 1.75
CA ALA A 206 11.57 13.37 1.59
C ALA A 206 12.21 13.78 2.91
N TYR A 207 13.49 14.10 2.86
CA TYR A 207 14.19 14.60 4.04
C TYR A 207 13.69 15.99 4.44
N ALA A 208 13.61 16.95 3.50
CA ALA A 208 13.38 18.35 3.82
C ALA A 208 11.92 18.82 3.59
N SER A 209 11.41 18.79 2.37
CA SER A 209 10.07 19.34 2.08
C SER A 209 9.45 18.72 0.84
N ILE A 210 8.11 18.78 0.75
CA ILE A 210 7.36 18.41 -0.44
C ILE A 210 6.44 19.55 -0.81
N THR A 211 6.49 19.98 -2.08
CA THR A 211 5.59 20.99 -2.64
C THR A 211 4.78 20.37 -3.78
N MET A 212 3.47 20.37 -3.63
CA MET A 212 2.53 20.09 -4.70
C MET A 212 1.98 21.41 -5.23
N ASN A 213 2.27 21.73 -6.49
CA ASN A 213 1.80 22.95 -7.13
C ASN A 213 0.33 22.81 -7.60
N ALA A 214 -0.25 23.95 -8.03
CA ALA A 214 -1.66 24.04 -8.40
C ALA A 214 -2.07 22.95 -9.41
N SER A 215 -3.27 22.41 -9.23
CA SER A 215 -3.86 21.37 -10.08
C SER A 215 -3.07 20.06 -10.18
N SER A 216 -1.98 19.89 -9.41
CA SER A 216 -1.31 18.60 -9.34
C SER A 216 -2.16 17.60 -8.55
N THR A 217 -2.01 16.32 -8.89
CA THR A 217 -2.67 15.20 -8.21
C THR A 217 -1.64 14.18 -7.76
N MET A 218 -1.94 13.46 -6.69
CA MET A 218 -1.09 12.39 -6.18
C MET A 218 -1.93 11.19 -5.76
N ASN A 219 -1.65 10.04 -6.34
CA ASN A 219 -2.07 8.75 -5.81
C ASN A 219 -0.87 8.16 -5.06
N GLY A 220 -0.75 8.49 -3.79
CA GLY A 220 0.45 8.24 -3.02
C GLY A 220 0.47 8.96 -1.67
N ARG A 221 1.68 9.16 -1.15
CA ARG A 221 1.92 9.84 0.13
C ARG A 221 3.01 10.91 -0.01
N ALA A 222 2.80 12.02 0.67
CA ALA A 222 3.77 13.09 0.85
C ALA A 222 4.28 13.06 2.31
N LEU A 223 5.37 12.35 2.55
CA LEU A 223 5.92 12.11 3.88
C LEU A 223 7.26 12.83 4.02
N VAL A 224 7.38 13.72 5.01
CA VAL A 224 8.54 14.59 5.22
C VAL A 224 9.14 14.37 6.59
N GLN A 225 10.47 14.19 6.64
CA GLN A 225 11.21 13.90 7.87
C GLN A 225 11.50 15.16 8.72
N THR A 226 11.85 16.31 8.10
CA THR A 226 12.35 17.48 8.88
C THR A 226 11.64 18.80 8.56
N GLY A 227 10.75 18.87 7.58
CA GLY A 227 10.20 20.14 7.11
C GLY A 227 8.71 20.14 6.85
N ALA A 228 8.31 20.80 5.76
CA ALA A 228 6.94 21.13 5.45
C ALA A 228 6.38 20.34 4.26
N VAL A 229 5.05 20.18 4.25
CA VAL A 229 4.31 19.81 3.05
C VAL A 229 3.42 21.00 2.64
N THR A 230 3.62 21.49 1.42
CA THR A 230 2.74 22.47 0.79
C THR A 230 1.84 21.75 -0.21
N PHE A 231 0.55 21.73 0.06
CA PHE A 231 -0.44 21.02 -0.72
C PHE A 231 -1.35 22.00 -1.46
N ASN A 232 -0.92 22.47 -2.64
CA ASN A 232 -1.73 23.34 -3.51
C ASN A 232 -2.38 22.57 -4.66
N GLY A 233 -2.26 21.24 -4.65
CA GLY A 233 -2.85 20.34 -5.65
C GLY A 233 -4.37 20.24 -5.54
N THR A 234 -4.99 19.58 -6.51
CA THR A 234 -6.44 19.33 -6.53
C THR A 234 -6.84 18.04 -5.81
N GLY A 235 -5.91 17.11 -5.57
CA GLY A 235 -6.21 15.89 -4.85
C GLY A 235 -4.98 15.10 -4.45
N GLY A 236 -5.03 14.55 -3.25
CA GLY A 236 -4.12 13.53 -2.75
C GLY A 236 -4.93 12.35 -2.23
N SER A 237 -4.57 11.14 -2.59
CA SER A 237 -5.22 9.94 -2.09
C SER A 237 -4.22 8.85 -1.79
N LEU A 238 -4.48 8.09 -0.73
CA LEU A 238 -3.71 6.90 -0.46
C LEU A 238 -3.86 5.89 -1.61
N PRO A 239 -2.77 5.22 -2.00
CA PRO A 239 -2.87 4.12 -2.94
C PRO A 239 -3.72 3.01 -2.32
N MET A 240 -4.55 2.37 -3.15
CA MET A 240 -5.34 1.22 -2.70
C MET A 240 -4.41 0.17 -2.07
N PRO A 241 -4.63 -0.22 -0.81
CA PRO A 241 -3.83 -1.26 -0.18
C PRO A 241 -4.06 -2.63 -0.86
N ALA A 242 -3.14 -3.57 -0.64
CA ALA A 242 -3.31 -4.92 -1.15
C ALA A 242 -4.54 -5.57 -0.52
N ALA A 243 -5.32 -6.30 -1.33
CA ALA A 243 -6.43 -7.08 -0.80
C ALA A 243 -5.92 -8.10 0.24
N PRO A 244 -6.65 -8.30 1.34
CA PRO A 244 -6.27 -9.28 2.34
C PRO A 244 -6.31 -10.70 1.76
N ILE A 245 -5.35 -11.53 2.16
CA ILE A 245 -5.21 -12.91 1.69
C ILE A 245 -5.44 -13.85 2.86
N PHE A 246 -6.35 -14.81 2.71
CA PHE A 246 -6.51 -15.89 3.67
C PHE A 246 -5.30 -16.82 3.62
N THR A 247 -4.55 -16.90 4.71
CA THR A 247 -3.37 -17.78 4.80
C THR A 247 -3.68 -19.08 5.49
N VAL A 248 -4.57 -19.06 6.47
CA VAL A 248 -5.05 -20.28 7.17
C VAL A 248 -6.54 -20.14 7.43
N ILE A 249 -7.28 -21.20 7.13
CA ILE A 249 -8.62 -21.44 7.66
C ILE A 249 -8.55 -22.84 8.23
N SER A 250 -8.40 -22.98 9.55
CA SER A 250 -8.43 -24.28 10.20
C SER A 250 -9.87 -24.68 10.47
N GLY A 251 -10.19 -25.94 10.16
CA GLY A 251 -11.53 -26.50 10.35
C GLY A 251 -11.96 -26.55 11.81
N PRO A 252 -13.25 -26.83 12.05
CA PRO A 252 -13.84 -26.69 13.36
C PRO A 252 -13.26 -27.68 14.37
N VAL A 253 -12.59 -27.15 15.37
CA VAL A 253 -12.45 -27.86 16.63
C VAL A 253 -13.60 -27.34 17.49
N ALA A 254 -14.58 -28.21 17.79
CA ALA A 254 -15.72 -27.87 18.64
C ALA A 254 -16.49 -26.58 18.24
N ASN A 255 -16.93 -26.46 16.97
CA ASN A 255 -17.76 -25.36 16.46
C ASN A 255 -17.02 -24.00 16.32
N SER A 256 -15.70 -23.99 16.25
CA SER A 256 -14.92 -22.78 15.98
C SER A 256 -14.02 -22.94 14.76
N ALA A 257 -13.78 -21.85 14.02
CA ALA A 257 -12.83 -21.78 12.94
C ALA A 257 -11.82 -20.66 13.20
N THR A 258 -10.54 -20.94 13.05
CA THR A 258 -9.51 -19.89 13.09
C THR A 258 -9.23 -19.42 11.68
N VAL A 259 -9.41 -18.13 11.45
CA VAL A 259 -9.13 -17.44 10.19
C VAL A 259 -7.89 -16.60 10.39
N VAL A 260 -6.85 -16.83 9.60
CA VAL A 260 -5.64 -15.99 9.57
C VAL A 260 -5.55 -15.29 8.23
N LEU A 261 -5.39 -13.99 8.28
CA LEU A 261 -5.30 -13.09 7.13
C LEU A 261 -3.92 -12.45 7.08
N ASN A 262 -3.28 -12.49 5.91
CA ASN A 262 -2.21 -11.56 5.59
C ASN A 262 -2.83 -10.30 5.00
N THR A 263 -2.51 -9.14 5.55
CA THR A 263 -3.16 -7.87 5.22
C THR A 263 -2.17 -6.72 5.27
N THR A 264 -2.55 -5.58 4.72
CA THR A 264 -1.80 -4.34 4.89
C THR A 264 -2.08 -3.77 6.28
N PRO A 265 -1.05 -3.57 7.14
CA PRO A 265 -1.24 -3.00 8.47
C PRO A 265 -1.82 -1.59 8.43
N TYR A 266 -2.37 -1.15 9.57
CA TYR A 266 -2.89 0.20 9.80
C TYR A 266 -4.09 0.62 8.94
N PHE A 267 -4.71 -0.30 8.20
CA PHE A 267 -5.97 -0.08 7.49
C PHE A 267 -7.11 -0.85 8.14
N LEU A 268 -8.32 -0.28 8.08
CA LEU A 268 -9.51 -0.94 8.62
C LEU A 268 -9.85 -2.18 7.78
N LEU A 269 -9.67 -3.35 8.37
CA LEU A 269 -10.00 -4.65 7.80
C LEU A 269 -11.37 -5.08 8.30
N THR A 270 -12.25 -5.49 7.39
CA THR A 270 -13.56 -6.06 7.69
C THR A 270 -13.60 -7.52 7.29
N LEU A 271 -13.95 -8.40 8.23
CA LEU A 271 -14.19 -9.82 8.01
C LEU A 271 -15.68 -10.11 8.04
N GLN A 272 -16.17 -10.78 7.01
CA GLN A 272 -17.57 -11.18 6.89
C GLN A 272 -17.71 -12.68 6.67
N THR A 273 -18.84 -13.22 7.07
CA THR A 273 -19.24 -14.59 6.85
C THR A 273 -20.57 -14.66 6.10
N SER A 274 -20.77 -15.76 5.39
CA SER A 274 -22.01 -16.09 4.69
C SER A 274 -22.29 -17.59 4.73
N PRO A 275 -23.55 -18.02 4.86
CA PRO A 275 -23.93 -19.42 4.70
C PRO A 275 -24.14 -19.80 3.21
N ASP A 276 -24.38 -18.84 2.31
CA ASP A 276 -24.93 -19.03 0.98
C ASP A 276 -24.21 -18.25 -0.13
N LEU A 277 -23.16 -17.50 0.18
CA LEU A 277 -22.41 -16.60 -0.71
C LEU A 277 -23.20 -15.38 -1.21
N SER A 278 -24.44 -15.22 -0.76
CA SER A 278 -25.32 -14.08 -1.14
C SER A 278 -25.54 -13.11 0.02
N SER A 279 -25.77 -13.64 1.21
CA SER A 279 -26.03 -12.87 2.43
C SER A 279 -24.77 -12.79 3.28
N TRP A 280 -24.21 -11.60 3.43
CA TRP A 280 -22.95 -11.40 4.15
C TRP A 280 -23.13 -10.64 5.45
N THR A 281 -22.64 -11.18 6.55
CA THR A 281 -22.69 -10.58 7.88
C THR A 281 -21.28 -10.26 8.35
N THR A 282 -21.05 -9.04 8.80
CA THR A 282 -19.77 -8.65 9.43
C THR A 282 -19.65 -9.32 10.79
N ILE A 283 -18.56 -10.06 10.98
CA ILE A 283 -18.27 -10.77 12.23
C ILE A 283 -17.11 -10.15 13.01
N ALA A 284 -16.24 -9.42 12.32
CA ALA A 284 -15.18 -8.68 12.97
C ALA A 284 -14.67 -7.52 12.10
N THR A 285 -14.19 -6.49 12.77
CA THR A 285 -13.39 -5.41 12.19
C THR A 285 -12.15 -5.20 13.03
N ASN A 286 -11.03 -4.87 12.39
CA ASN A 286 -9.78 -4.60 13.09
C ASN A 286 -8.89 -3.67 12.24
N THR A 287 -8.02 -2.92 12.91
CA THR A 287 -6.92 -2.19 12.27
C THR A 287 -5.62 -2.82 12.77
N PRO A 288 -5.13 -3.89 12.11
CA PRO A 288 -3.96 -4.62 12.58
C PRO A 288 -2.71 -3.75 12.55
N GLY A 289 -1.89 -3.81 13.60
CA GLY A 289 -0.56 -3.18 13.64
C GLY A 289 0.53 -4.01 12.94
N THR A 290 0.19 -5.18 12.41
CA THR A 290 1.11 -6.12 11.75
C THR A 290 0.47 -6.69 10.48
N ASN A 291 1.30 -7.31 9.62
CA ASN A 291 0.83 -7.95 8.38
C ASN A 291 -0.07 -9.16 8.57
N ASN A 292 -0.21 -9.67 9.79
CA ASN A 292 -1.03 -10.83 10.08
C ASN A 292 -2.10 -10.50 11.13
N TRP A 293 -3.32 -10.93 10.85
CA TRP A 293 -4.42 -10.86 11.80
C TRP A 293 -5.10 -12.23 11.91
N ALA A 294 -5.17 -12.76 13.14
CA ALA A 294 -5.87 -14.00 13.45
C ALA A 294 -7.19 -13.67 14.14
N PHE A 295 -8.26 -14.32 13.71
CA PHE A 295 -9.60 -14.23 14.29
C PHE A 295 -10.17 -15.62 14.49
N THR A 296 -10.74 -15.87 15.68
CA THR A 296 -11.45 -17.11 15.96
C THR A 296 -12.95 -16.85 15.86
N ASP A 297 -13.57 -17.47 14.87
CA ASP A 297 -15.01 -17.45 14.69
C ASP A 297 -15.63 -18.61 15.49
N THR A 298 -16.42 -18.27 16.51
CA THR A 298 -17.19 -19.21 17.31
C THR A 298 -18.59 -19.33 16.74
N ALA A 299 -18.75 -20.13 15.67
CA ALA A 299 -20.05 -20.31 15.04
C ALA A 299 -21.00 -21.11 15.95
N PRO A 300 -22.29 -20.76 16.03
CA PRO A 300 -23.29 -21.64 16.64
C PRO A 300 -23.36 -22.93 15.85
N GLY A 301 -23.44 -24.06 16.55
CA GLY A 301 -23.26 -25.44 16.07
C GLY A 301 -24.23 -26.01 15.05
N THR A 302 -24.98 -25.18 14.32
CA THR A 302 -25.99 -25.59 13.35
C THR A 302 -25.71 -25.15 11.91
N VAL A 303 -24.57 -24.46 11.64
CA VAL A 303 -24.27 -23.92 10.31
C VAL A 303 -23.58 -24.98 9.46
N VAL A 304 -24.25 -25.47 8.41
CA VAL A 304 -23.73 -26.55 7.54
C VAL A 304 -22.61 -26.04 6.60
N ASN A 305 -22.68 -24.78 6.18
CA ASN A 305 -21.67 -24.16 5.33
C ASN A 305 -21.32 -22.78 5.88
N ARG A 306 -20.05 -22.42 5.81
CA ARG A 306 -19.57 -21.12 6.25
C ARG A 306 -18.48 -20.62 5.31
N PHE A 307 -18.79 -19.54 4.62
CA PHE A 307 -17.89 -18.87 3.70
C PHE A 307 -17.36 -17.59 4.34
N TYR A 308 -16.13 -17.22 4.01
CA TYR A 308 -15.51 -16.01 4.53
C TYR A 308 -15.07 -15.11 3.38
N ARG A 309 -15.22 -13.80 3.57
CA ARG A 309 -14.56 -12.77 2.77
C ARG A 309 -14.00 -11.69 3.66
N ALA A 310 -12.92 -11.08 3.22
CA ALA A 310 -12.31 -9.96 3.89
C ALA A 310 -11.99 -8.86 2.88
N PHE A 311 -12.09 -7.61 3.31
CA PHE A 311 -11.74 -6.47 2.50
C PHE A 311 -11.25 -5.33 3.41
N ILE A 312 -10.43 -4.46 2.83
CA ILE A 312 -10.00 -3.23 3.46
C ILE A 312 -10.97 -2.13 3.05
N THR A 313 -11.45 -1.37 4.01
CA THR A 313 -12.28 -0.19 3.75
C THR A 313 -11.34 0.96 3.38
N PRO A 314 -11.42 1.51 2.16
CA PRO A 314 -10.68 2.73 1.82
C PRO A 314 -11.25 3.92 2.59
N TYR A 315 -10.42 4.96 2.74
CA TYR A 315 -10.83 6.25 3.34
C TYR A 315 -11.82 7.00 2.48
#